data_91840ac04949888727deae9725484267
#
_entry.id   91840ac04949888727deae9725484267
#
_cell.length_a   1.000
_cell.length_b   1.000
_cell.length_c   1.000
_cell.angle_alpha   90.00
_cell.angle_beta   90.00
_cell.angle_gamma   90.00
#
_symmetry.space_group_name_H-M   'P 1'
#
loop_
_entity.id
_entity.type
_entity.pdbx_description
1 polymer ?
#
loop_
_entity_poly.entity_id
_entity_poly.type
_entity_poly.pdbx_seq_one_letter_code
_entity_poly.pdbx_strand_id
1 'polypeptide(L)'
;YILKDIKALRLKDSVKRAQKLFKNSPITHFPVVENGKLLGSFAEDDMHTIDNKKAILSSQTHLLNSFFTDEKATVLQLLKTFADNNTSIVPVLSTDKNYIGYYELCDVLDVFSMSPFMLELSETLIVEKLENDYSMSEVTQIVETNGAKLLGIYISEKHDGFVQVTLKVISEEINEIMQTFRRYDYKIISSHEND
;
A
#
# COMPACT_ATOMS: atom_id res chain seq x y z
N TYR A 1 12.42 6.46 -1.01
CA TYR A 1 13.35 7.06 -0.04
C TYR A 1 13.42 6.20 1.22
N ILE A 2 14.56 5.51 1.45
CA ILE A 2 14.79 4.71 2.66
C ILE A 2 15.21 5.65 3.78
N LEU A 3 14.41 5.75 4.84
CA LEU A 3 14.68 6.58 6.02
C LEU A 3 15.58 5.84 7.02
N LYS A 4 16.38 6.60 7.81
CA LYS A 4 17.33 6.08 8.79
C LYS A 4 17.36 6.88 10.10
N ASP A 5 16.48 7.85 10.25
CA ASP A 5 16.45 8.79 11.36
C ASP A 5 15.90 8.17 12.65
N ILE A 6 15.07 7.12 12.53
CA ILE A 6 14.59 6.36 13.69
C ILE A 6 15.63 5.32 14.09
N LYS A 7 16.04 5.41 15.36
CA LYS A 7 16.98 4.45 15.92
C LYS A 7 16.27 3.14 16.28
N ALA A 8 16.65 2.05 15.59
CA ALA A 8 16.15 0.72 15.88
C ALA A 8 16.38 0.32 17.36
N LEU A 9 15.47 -0.47 17.90
CA LEU A 9 15.59 -1.09 19.21
C LEU A 9 16.64 -2.24 19.17
N ARG A 10 17.18 -2.56 20.35
CA ARG A 10 18.05 -3.71 20.57
C ARG A 10 17.47 -4.63 21.64
N LEU A 11 17.77 -5.91 21.59
CA LEU A 11 17.29 -6.87 22.59
C LEU A 11 17.66 -6.52 24.03
N LYS A 12 18.77 -5.82 24.25
CA LYS A 12 19.21 -5.33 25.57
C LYS A 12 18.50 -4.08 26.05
N ASP A 13 17.71 -3.41 25.23
CA ASP A 13 16.92 -2.24 25.64
C ASP A 13 15.81 -2.67 26.60
N SER A 14 15.39 -1.77 27.48
CA SER A 14 14.29 -2.02 28.40
C SER A 14 12.92 -1.73 27.75
N VAL A 15 11.89 -2.40 28.23
CA VAL A 15 10.49 -2.11 27.88
C VAL A 15 10.16 -0.63 28.08
N LYS A 16 10.62 -0.03 29.20
CA LYS A 16 10.45 1.42 29.47
C LYS A 16 11.01 2.29 28.35
N ARG A 17 12.18 1.91 27.79
CA ARG A 17 12.77 2.64 26.66
C ARG A 17 11.92 2.52 25.41
N ALA A 18 11.45 1.32 25.07
CA ALA A 18 10.59 1.09 23.92
C ALA A 18 9.29 1.90 24.03
N GLN A 19 8.59 1.79 25.17
CA GLN A 19 7.37 2.58 25.45
C GLN A 19 7.59 4.09 25.33
N LYS A 20 8.75 4.60 25.80
CA LYS A 20 9.08 6.03 25.65
C LYS A 20 9.30 6.43 24.18
N LEU A 21 9.88 5.56 23.36
CA LEU A 21 10.07 5.81 21.93
C LEU A 21 8.72 5.87 21.21
N PHE A 22 7.83 4.94 21.44
CA PHE A 22 6.47 4.97 20.89
C PHE A 22 5.73 6.25 21.26
N LYS A 23 5.77 6.63 22.54
CA LYS A 23 5.10 7.87 23.00
C LYS A 23 5.59 9.14 22.31
N ASN A 24 6.83 9.14 21.81
CA ASN A 24 7.47 10.32 21.21
C ASN A 24 7.54 10.23 19.66
N SER A 25 6.93 9.24 19.07
CA SER A 25 7.00 8.98 17.63
C SER A 25 5.64 8.51 17.11
N PRO A 26 5.17 9.01 15.96
CA PRO A 26 3.85 8.63 15.42
C PRO A 26 3.86 7.28 14.69
N ILE A 27 4.83 6.40 14.99
CA ILE A 27 4.98 5.11 14.32
C ILE A 27 4.38 3.98 15.14
N THR A 28 3.77 3.03 14.45
CA THR A 28 3.08 1.89 15.07
C THR A 28 4.01 0.73 15.42
N HIS A 29 5.18 0.66 14.79
CA HIS A 29 6.13 -0.44 14.96
C HIS A 29 7.57 0.08 15.06
N PHE A 30 8.37 -0.50 15.95
CA PHE A 30 9.82 -0.25 16.02
C PHE A 30 10.61 -1.48 15.62
N PRO A 31 11.51 -1.38 14.61
CA PRO A 31 12.37 -2.48 14.23
C PRO A 31 13.39 -2.81 15.35
N VAL A 32 13.63 -4.09 15.52
CA VAL A 32 14.68 -4.63 16.43
C VAL A 32 15.83 -5.15 15.60
N VAL A 33 17.02 -4.60 15.83
CA VAL A 33 18.19 -4.90 15.01
C VAL A 33 19.36 -5.29 15.91
N GLU A 34 19.96 -6.44 15.61
CA GLU A 34 21.20 -6.91 16.26
C GLU A 34 22.25 -7.23 15.20
N ASN A 35 23.47 -6.71 15.39
CA ASN A 35 24.59 -6.92 14.47
C ASN A 35 24.25 -6.65 12.99
N GLY A 36 23.43 -5.60 12.73
CA GLY A 36 22.99 -5.23 11.39
C GLY A 36 21.86 -6.10 10.81
N LYS A 37 21.36 -7.11 11.53
CA LYS A 37 20.27 -7.98 11.10
C LYS A 37 18.97 -7.59 11.78
N LEU A 38 17.89 -7.53 11.01
CA LEU A 38 16.54 -7.35 11.51
C LEU A 38 16.09 -8.67 12.19
N LEU A 39 15.60 -8.56 13.42
CA LEU A 39 14.98 -9.69 14.14
C LEU A 39 13.46 -9.69 14.01
N GLY A 40 12.88 -8.53 13.76
CA GLY A 40 11.45 -8.28 13.67
C GLY A 40 11.12 -6.86 14.15
N SER A 41 9.86 -6.57 14.37
CA SER A 41 9.40 -5.28 14.90
C SER A 41 8.46 -5.48 16.06
N PHE A 42 8.55 -4.65 17.10
CA PHE A 42 7.56 -4.59 18.16
C PHE A 42 6.45 -3.63 17.76
N ALA A 43 5.21 -4.05 17.95
CA ALA A 43 4.04 -3.17 17.83
C ALA A 43 3.86 -2.31 19.09
N GLU A 44 3.33 -1.10 18.91
CA GLU A 44 3.02 -0.18 20.01
C GLU A 44 2.03 -0.81 21.01
N ASP A 45 0.96 -1.39 20.47
CA ASP A 45 -0.09 -2.01 21.30
C ASP A 45 0.47 -3.14 22.17
N ASP A 46 1.31 -4.01 21.61
CA ASP A 46 1.96 -5.09 22.36
C ASP A 46 2.86 -4.54 23.47
N MET A 47 3.62 -3.47 23.19
CA MET A 47 4.49 -2.86 24.17
C MET A 47 3.73 -2.24 25.35
N HIS A 48 2.51 -1.74 25.12
CA HIS A 48 1.67 -1.18 26.18
C HIS A 48 1.09 -2.24 27.12
N THR A 49 0.97 -3.49 26.70
CA THR A 49 0.48 -4.59 27.55
C THR A 49 1.50 -5.07 28.59
N ILE A 50 2.78 -4.68 28.45
CA ILE A 50 3.85 -5.17 29.34
C ILE A 50 3.95 -4.30 30.60
N ASP A 51 3.52 -4.84 31.76
CA ASP A 51 3.55 -4.15 33.05
C ASP A 51 4.98 -3.96 33.58
N ASN A 52 5.85 -4.95 33.38
CA ASN A 52 7.22 -4.91 33.88
C ASN A 52 8.12 -4.02 32.99
N LYS A 53 8.08 -2.71 33.24
CA LYS A 53 8.86 -1.71 32.52
C LYS A 53 10.38 -1.86 32.63
N LYS A 54 10.88 -2.64 33.61
CA LYS A 54 12.30 -2.92 33.80
C LYS A 54 12.77 -4.16 33.03
N ALA A 55 11.83 -4.96 32.51
CA ALA A 55 12.16 -6.11 31.67
C ALA A 55 12.97 -5.66 30.44
N ILE A 56 13.87 -6.54 29.99
CA ILE A 56 14.62 -6.33 28.74
C ILE A 56 13.88 -6.96 27.57
N LEU A 57 14.03 -6.38 26.40
CA LEU A 57 13.29 -6.81 25.21
C LEU A 57 13.62 -8.23 24.76
N SER A 58 14.78 -8.77 25.15
CA SER A 58 15.14 -10.17 24.89
C SER A 58 14.19 -11.17 25.55
N SER A 59 13.49 -10.79 26.63
CA SER A 59 12.47 -11.64 27.28
C SER A 59 11.09 -11.53 26.60
N GLN A 60 10.93 -10.66 25.60
CA GLN A 60 9.68 -10.36 24.92
C GLN A 60 9.70 -10.72 23.42
N THR A 61 10.66 -11.52 22.99
CA THR A 61 10.86 -11.86 21.56
C THR A 61 9.65 -12.55 20.91
N HIS A 62 8.77 -13.16 21.71
CA HIS A 62 7.53 -13.78 21.24
C HIS A 62 6.50 -12.76 20.70
N LEU A 63 6.67 -11.47 21.01
CA LEU A 63 5.85 -10.37 20.49
C LEU A 63 6.40 -9.74 19.20
N LEU A 64 7.52 -10.24 18.69
CA LEU A 64 8.10 -9.71 17.45
C LEU A 64 7.24 -10.07 16.22
N ASN A 65 6.81 -9.05 15.52
CA ASN A 65 6.17 -9.17 14.22
C ASN A 65 7.25 -9.29 13.13
N SER A 66 7.13 -10.29 12.25
CA SER A 66 8.11 -10.57 11.22
C SER A 66 7.60 -10.12 9.86
N PHE A 67 7.93 -8.89 9.48
CA PHE A 67 7.68 -8.35 8.15
C PHE A 67 8.81 -7.40 7.74
N PHE A 68 9.07 -7.32 6.47
CA PHE A 68 10.08 -6.44 5.86
C PHE A 68 9.86 -6.36 4.35
N THR A 69 10.63 -5.50 3.71
CA THR A 69 10.71 -5.43 2.25
C THR A 69 12.17 -5.36 1.80
N ASP A 70 12.42 -5.49 0.52
CA ASP A 70 13.74 -5.23 -0.05
C ASP A 70 13.86 -3.80 -0.61
N GLU A 71 15.09 -3.37 -0.87
CA GLU A 71 15.39 -2.02 -1.36
C GLU A 71 14.85 -1.72 -2.77
N LYS A 72 14.40 -2.74 -3.52
CA LYS A 72 13.86 -2.64 -4.88
C LYS A 72 12.35 -2.81 -4.96
N ALA A 73 11.67 -2.85 -3.81
CA ALA A 73 10.24 -3.01 -3.77
C ALA A 73 9.51 -1.89 -4.53
N THR A 74 8.49 -2.27 -5.28
CA THR A 74 7.62 -1.31 -5.96
C THR A 74 6.65 -0.65 -4.98
N VAL A 75 6.11 0.52 -5.34
CA VAL A 75 5.09 1.21 -4.54
C VAL A 75 3.91 0.29 -4.22
N LEU A 76 3.43 -0.49 -5.18
CA LEU A 76 2.29 -1.41 -4.96
C LEU A 76 2.63 -2.53 -3.97
N GLN A 77 3.86 -3.07 -4.01
CA GLN A 77 4.31 -4.05 -3.02
C GLN A 77 4.40 -3.44 -1.63
N LEU A 78 4.89 -2.20 -1.53
CA LEU A 78 4.96 -1.48 -0.26
C LEU A 78 3.56 -1.23 0.32
N LEU A 79 2.62 -0.70 -0.47
CA LEU A 79 1.24 -0.47 -0.04
C LEU A 79 0.58 -1.76 0.48
N LYS A 80 0.81 -2.89 -0.22
CA LYS A 80 0.33 -4.19 0.25
C LYS A 80 0.97 -4.58 1.58
N THR A 81 2.29 -4.41 1.74
CA THR A 81 2.99 -4.76 2.97
C THR A 81 2.51 -3.91 4.16
N PHE A 82 2.27 -2.61 3.95
CA PHE A 82 1.68 -1.73 4.96
C PHE A 82 0.29 -2.21 5.39
N ALA A 83 -0.57 -2.54 4.43
CA ALA A 83 -1.93 -2.98 4.69
C ALA A 83 -1.98 -4.34 5.40
N ASP A 84 -1.21 -5.33 4.92
CA ASP A 84 -1.20 -6.68 5.48
C ASP A 84 -0.72 -6.71 6.95
N ASN A 85 0.13 -5.76 7.34
CA ASN A 85 0.72 -5.71 8.68
C ASN A 85 0.15 -4.58 9.55
N ASN A 86 -0.81 -3.81 9.06
CA ASN A 86 -1.39 -2.65 9.75
C ASN A 86 -0.30 -1.76 10.39
N THR A 87 0.72 -1.43 9.62
CA THR A 87 1.91 -0.73 10.09
C THR A 87 2.07 0.63 9.40
N SER A 88 2.64 1.59 10.09
CA SER A 88 3.03 2.89 9.52
C SER A 88 4.45 2.90 8.96
N ILE A 89 5.28 1.89 9.30
CA ILE A 89 6.62 1.74 8.76
C ILE A 89 6.90 0.30 8.33
N VAL A 90 7.70 0.12 7.28
CA VAL A 90 8.17 -1.21 6.84
C VAL A 90 9.70 -1.23 6.82
N PRO A 91 10.34 -2.11 7.62
CA PRO A 91 11.78 -2.29 7.59
C PRO A 91 12.29 -2.73 6.22
N VAL A 92 13.45 -2.22 5.82
CA VAL A 92 14.08 -2.52 4.53
C VAL A 92 15.35 -3.32 4.73
N LEU A 93 15.48 -4.39 3.97
CA LEU A 93 16.68 -5.20 3.92
C LEU A 93 17.41 -4.99 2.59
N SER A 94 18.74 -4.95 2.67
CA SER A 94 19.60 -5.03 1.48
C SER A 94 19.59 -6.42 0.87
N THR A 95 20.18 -6.54 -0.32
CA THR A 95 20.44 -7.85 -0.97
C THR A 95 21.17 -8.83 -0.07
N ASP A 96 22.07 -8.37 0.80
CA ASP A 96 22.81 -9.19 1.79
C ASP A 96 22.02 -9.45 3.08
N LYS A 97 20.72 -9.16 3.09
CA LYS A 97 19.83 -9.32 4.25
C LYS A 97 20.26 -8.51 5.49
N ASN A 98 20.91 -7.37 5.28
CA ASN A 98 21.20 -6.42 6.34
C ASN A 98 20.06 -5.37 6.42
N TYR A 99 19.71 -4.97 7.63
CA TYR A 99 18.79 -3.85 7.84
C TYR A 99 19.45 -2.54 7.39
N ILE A 100 18.79 -1.82 6.49
CA ILE A 100 19.32 -0.59 5.90
C ILE A 100 18.47 0.65 6.18
N GLY A 101 17.32 0.49 6.82
CA GLY A 101 16.39 1.57 7.14
C GLY A 101 14.94 1.10 7.02
N TYR A 102 14.04 2.03 6.80
CA TYR A 102 12.60 1.74 6.67
C TYR A 102 11.94 2.66 5.64
N TYR A 103 10.79 2.24 5.14
CA TYR A 103 9.84 3.12 4.44
C TYR A 103 8.75 3.54 5.42
N GLU A 104 8.30 4.78 5.29
CA GLU A 104 7.12 5.30 5.99
C GLU A 104 5.91 5.33 5.04
N LEU A 105 4.73 4.99 5.56
CA LEU A 105 3.50 4.93 4.77
C LEU A 105 3.18 6.28 4.11
N CYS A 106 3.32 7.37 4.86
CA CYS A 106 3.04 8.72 4.34
C CYS A 106 3.91 9.06 3.14
N ASP A 107 5.22 8.78 3.21
CA ASP A 107 6.14 9.02 2.09
C ASP A 107 5.76 8.22 0.84
N VAL A 108 5.33 6.97 1.02
CA VAL A 108 4.92 6.12 -0.09
C VAL A 108 3.60 6.59 -0.70
N LEU A 109 2.65 7.04 0.13
CA LEU A 109 1.40 7.66 -0.33
C LEU A 109 1.67 8.96 -1.07
N ASP A 110 2.60 9.79 -0.59
CA ASP A 110 2.98 11.04 -1.26
C ASP A 110 3.55 10.77 -2.66
N VAL A 111 4.46 9.78 -2.79
CA VAL A 111 4.98 9.38 -4.11
C VAL A 111 3.86 8.93 -5.05
N PHE A 112 2.91 8.17 -4.56
CA PHE A 112 1.77 7.72 -5.36
C PHE A 112 0.84 8.88 -5.72
N SER A 113 0.54 9.77 -4.77
CA SER A 113 -0.33 10.92 -4.97
C SER A 113 0.22 11.93 -5.99
N MET A 114 1.54 12.00 -6.14
CA MET A 114 2.22 12.87 -7.12
C MET A 114 2.27 12.27 -8.54
N SER A 115 1.73 11.08 -8.75
CA SER A 115 1.68 10.48 -10.09
C SER A 115 0.63 11.18 -10.99
N PRO A 116 0.83 11.24 -12.31
CA PRO A 116 -0.20 11.75 -13.23
C PRO A 116 -1.55 11.04 -13.08
N PHE A 117 -1.53 9.74 -12.75
CA PHE A 117 -2.73 8.98 -12.44
C PHE A 117 -3.59 9.63 -11.35
N MET A 118 -2.98 10.26 -10.33
CA MET A 118 -3.69 10.90 -9.22
C MET A 118 -3.95 12.40 -9.48
N LEU A 119 -3.00 13.09 -10.13
CA LEU A 119 -3.01 14.54 -10.26
C LEU A 119 -3.88 15.06 -11.42
N GLU A 120 -3.97 14.30 -12.53
CA GLU A 120 -4.67 14.80 -13.69
C GLU A 120 -6.19 14.77 -13.48
N LEU A 121 -6.84 15.88 -13.85
CA LEU A 121 -8.30 15.97 -13.89
C LEU A 121 -8.85 14.91 -14.86
N SER A 122 -9.74 14.09 -14.37
CA SER A 122 -10.19 12.90 -15.08
C SER A 122 -11.41 12.31 -14.41
N GLU A 123 -12.12 11.47 -15.11
CA GLU A 123 -13.27 10.75 -14.60
C GLU A 123 -12.90 9.32 -14.24
N THR A 124 -13.56 8.79 -13.24
CA THR A 124 -13.40 7.39 -12.82
C THR A 124 -14.65 6.62 -13.20
N LEU A 125 -14.46 5.56 -13.99
CA LEU A 125 -15.53 4.61 -14.33
C LEU A 125 -15.24 3.25 -13.68
N ILE A 126 -16.30 2.59 -13.22
CA ILE A 126 -16.27 1.19 -12.84
C ILE A 126 -17.23 0.43 -13.73
N VAL A 127 -16.70 -0.50 -14.50
CA VAL A 127 -17.46 -1.35 -15.43
C VAL A 127 -17.35 -2.80 -15.02
N GLU A 128 -18.41 -3.58 -15.27
CA GLU A 128 -18.52 -4.97 -14.87
C GLU A 128 -18.90 -5.86 -16.06
N LYS A 129 -18.27 -7.02 -16.20
CA LYS A 129 -18.61 -8.06 -17.18
C LYS A 129 -18.31 -9.44 -16.61
N LEU A 130 -18.89 -10.48 -17.22
CA LEU A 130 -18.54 -11.88 -16.87
C LEU A 130 -17.03 -12.10 -17.08
N GLU A 131 -16.40 -12.83 -16.16
CA GLU A 131 -14.94 -13.04 -16.16
C GLU A 131 -14.43 -13.70 -17.46
N ASN A 132 -15.23 -14.59 -18.05
CA ASN A 132 -14.88 -15.27 -19.30
C ASN A 132 -15.03 -14.38 -20.54
N ASP A 133 -15.81 -13.31 -20.46
CA ASP A 133 -16.16 -12.46 -21.59
C ASP A 133 -15.45 -11.11 -21.55
N TYR A 134 -14.82 -10.76 -20.42
CA TYR A 134 -14.10 -9.49 -20.30
C TYR A 134 -12.70 -9.55 -20.94
N SER A 135 -12.28 -8.42 -21.47
CA SER A 135 -10.92 -8.26 -22.00
C SER A 135 -10.38 -6.86 -21.72
N MET A 136 -9.17 -6.77 -21.15
CA MET A 136 -8.49 -5.48 -20.92
C MET A 136 -8.25 -4.73 -22.25
N SER A 137 -7.93 -5.42 -23.33
CA SER A 137 -7.75 -4.81 -24.65
C SER A 137 -9.06 -4.23 -25.18
N GLU A 138 -10.20 -4.90 -24.99
CA GLU A 138 -11.52 -4.37 -25.35
C GLU A 138 -11.86 -3.11 -24.54
N VAL A 139 -11.64 -3.14 -23.22
CA VAL A 139 -11.87 -1.97 -22.35
C VAL A 139 -11.03 -0.78 -22.82
N THR A 140 -9.74 -0.98 -23.08
CA THR A 140 -8.83 0.07 -23.57
C THR A 140 -9.28 0.59 -24.94
N GLN A 141 -9.63 -0.31 -25.86
CA GLN A 141 -10.10 0.05 -27.19
C GLN A 141 -11.38 0.89 -27.14
N ILE A 142 -12.33 0.55 -26.28
CA ILE A 142 -13.56 1.34 -26.10
C ILE A 142 -13.22 2.78 -25.70
N VAL A 143 -12.29 2.97 -24.75
CA VAL A 143 -11.88 4.31 -24.31
C VAL A 143 -11.21 5.07 -25.46
N GLU A 144 -10.19 4.48 -26.07
CA GLU A 144 -9.36 5.17 -27.08
C GLU A 144 -10.10 5.46 -28.39
N THR A 145 -10.99 4.55 -28.84
CA THR A 145 -11.79 4.77 -30.06
C THR A 145 -12.86 5.85 -29.88
N ASN A 146 -13.24 6.19 -28.67
CA ASN A 146 -14.08 7.35 -28.36
C ASN A 146 -13.26 8.64 -28.14
N GLY A 147 -11.97 8.68 -28.52
CA GLY A 147 -11.12 9.86 -28.47
C GLY A 147 -10.61 10.21 -27.07
N ALA A 148 -10.86 9.39 -26.06
CA ALA A 148 -10.42 9.60 -24.71
C ALA A 148 -9.02 9.03 -24.43
N LYS A 149 -8.39 9.48 -23.35
CA LYS A 149 -7.10 8.97 -22.88
C LYS A 149 -7.27 8.15 -21.60
N LEU A 150 -6.69 6.96 -21.57
CA LEU A 150 -6.65 6.13 -20.39
C LEU A 150 -5.43 6.51 -19.54
N LEU A 151 -5.65 6.97 -18.31
CA LEU A 151 -4.60 7.25 -17.32
C LEU A 151 -4.19 5.99 -16.55
N GLY A 152 -5.14 5.10 -16.30
CA GLY A 152 -4.89 3.86 -15.61
C GLY A 152 -6.12 2.95 -15.59
N ILE A 153 -5.86 1.67 -15.39
CA ILE A 153 -6.86 0.61 -15.37
C ILE A 153 -6.41 -0.50 -14.44
N TYR A 154 -7.33 -1.07 -13.66
CA TYR A 154 -7.07 -2.25 -12.85
C TYR A 154 -8.35 -3.01 -12.55
N ILE A 155 -8.21 -4.30 -12.24
CA ILE A 155 -9.31 -5.12 -11.72
C ILE A 155 -9.52 -4.72 -10.27
N SER A 156 -10.66 -4.11 -9.97
CA SER A 156 -10.99 -3.65 -8.61
C SER A 156 -11.69 -4.71 -7.77
N GLU A 157 -12.46 -5.60 -8.40
CA GLU A 157 -13.20 -6.64 -7.70
C GLU A 157 -13.43 -7.86 -8.60
N LYS A 158 -13.54 -9.04 -7.97
CA LYS A 158 -14.03 -10.27 -8.58
C LYS A 158 -15.04 -10.91 -7.65
N HIS A 159 -16.26 -11.17 -8.13
CA HIS A 159 -17.32 -11.81 -7.36
C HIS A 159 -18.29 -12.55 -8.29
N ASP A 160 -18.80 -13.67 -7.85
CA ASP A 160 -19.86 -14.45 -8.52
C ASP A 160 -19.67 -14.68 -10.03
N GLY A 161 -18.39 -14.81 -10.48
CA GLY A 161 -18.06 -15.00 -11.89
C GLY A 161 -18.03 -13.71 -12.71
N PHE A 162 -18.14 -12.54 -12.06
CA PHE A 162 -17.98 -11.21 -12.66
C PHE A 162 -16.64 -10.58 -12.30
N VAL A 163 -16.17 -9.71 -13.17
CA VAL A 163 -14.99 -8.86 -12.97
C VAL A 163 -15.41 -7.41 -13.05
N GLN A 164 -15.07 -6.64 -12.02
CA GLN A 164 -15.15 -5.19 -12.05
C GLN A 164 -13.80 -4.61 -12.42
N VAL A 165 -13.81 -3.70 -13.37
CA VAL A 165 -12.64 -2.98 -13.85
C VAL A 165 -12.84 -1.51 -13.55
N THR A 166 -11.93 -0.95 -12.76
CA THR A 166 -11.87 0.50 -12.50
C THR A 166 -10.89 1.12 -13.47
N LEU A 167 -11.34 2.17 -14.14
CA LEU A 167 -10.54 2.92 -15.12
C LEU A 167 -10.62 4.42 -14.84
N LYS A 168 -9.51 5.11 -15.06
CA LYS A 168 -9.39 6.55 -14.94
C LYS A 168 -9.12 7.14 -16.30
N VAL A 169 -10.01 8.04 -16.76
CA VAL A 169 -10.08 8.52 -18.15
C VAL A 169 -10.10 10.03 -18.21
N ILE A 170 -9.39 10.60 -19.19
CA ILE A 170 -9.56 11.98 -19.61
C ILE A 170 -10.47 11.96 -20.84
N SER A 171 -11.65 12.56 -20.72
CA SER A 171 -12.65 12.62 -21.79
C SER A 171 -13.39 13.94 -21.77
N GLU A 172 -13.81 14.41 -22.95
CA GLU A 172 -14.76 15.50 -23.09
C GLU A 172 -16.22 14.99 -23.11
N GLU A 173 -16.41 13.68 -23.40
CA GLU A 173 -17.72 13.07 -23.66
C GLU A 173 -17.84 11.69 -22.97
N ILE A 174 -17.77 11.66 -21.65
CA ILE A 174 -17.84 10.41 -20.86
C ILE A 174 -19.10 9.59 -21.14
N ASN A 175 -20.22 10.25 -21.44
CA ASN A 175 -21.49 9.59 -21.74
C ASN A 175 -21.42 8.71 -22.99
N GLU A 176 -20.65 9.09 -24.01
CA GLU A 176 -20.46 8.29 -25.23
C GLU A 176 -19.65 7.01 -24.92
N ILE A 177 -18.65 7.15 -24.08
CA ILE A 177 -17.85 6.02 -23.59
C ILE A 177 -18.73 5.04 -22.83
N MET A 178 -19.54 5.53 -21.89
CA MET A 178 -20.48 4.68 -21.13
C MET A 178 -21.49 3.97 -22.03
N GLN A 179 -22.03 4.66 -23.05
CA GLN A 179 -22.92 4.03 -24.02
C GLN A 179 -22.21 2.96 -24.84
N THR A 180 -20.96 3.20 -25.21
CA THR A 180 -20.15 2.21 -25.92
C THR A 180 -19.90 0.98 -25.05
N PHE A 181 -19.53 1.15 -23.79
CA PHE A 181 -19.42 0.04 -22.83
C PHE A 181 -20.70 -0.79 -22.78
N ARG A 182 -21.88 -0.14 -22.68
CA ARG A 182 -23.18 -0.86 -22.67
C ARG A 182 -23.43 -1.63 -23.95
N ARG A 183 -23.01 -1.12 -25.14
CA ARG A 183 -23.12 -1.84 -26.42
C ARG A 183 -22.24 -3.07 -26.50
N TYR A 184 -21.16 -3.09 -25.70
CA TYR A 184 -20.25 -4.24 -25.55
C TYR A 184 -20.61 -5.10 -24.33
N ASP A 185 -21.84 -5.00 -23.84
CA ASP A 185 -22.38 -5.78 -22.72
C ASP A 185 -21.65 -5.59 -21.37
N TYR A 186 -20.98 -4.44 -21.19
CA TYR A 186 -20.50 -4.04 -19.88
C TYR A 186 -21.61 -3.30 -19.12
N LYS A 187 -21.77 -3.66 -17.86
CA LYS A 187 -22.61 -2.91 -16.93
C LYS A 187 -21.79 -1.78 -16.32
N ILE A 188 -22.35 -0.58 -16.31
CA ILE A 188 -21.76 0.56 -15.58
C ILE A 188 -22.16 0.45 -14.11
N ILE A 189 -21.19 0.32 -13.22
CA ILE A 189 -21.40 0.22 -11.78
C ILE A 189 -21.41 1.60 -11.15
N SER A 190 -20.42 2.44 -11.49
CA SER A 190 -20.38 3.83 -11.09
C SER A 190 -19.59 4.68 -12.07
N SER A 191 -19.91 5.98 -12.09
CA SER A 191 -19.13 7.02 -12.75
C SER A 191 -18.96 8.17 -11.76
N HIS A 192 -17.73 8.64 -11.56
CA HIS A 192 -17.41 9.77 -10.71
C HIS A 192 -16.63 10.79 -11.53
N GLU A 193 -17.20 11.98 -11.65
CA GLU A 193 -16.52 13.17 -12.17
C GLU A 193 -15.70 13.75 -11.00
N ASN A 194 -14.43 14.01 -11.23
CA ASN A 194 -13.61 14.76 -10.29
C ASN A 194 -13.75 16.24 -10.64
N ASP A 195 -14.48 16.98 -9.81
CA ASP A 195 -14.60 18.44 -9.84
C ASP A 195 -13.24 19.13 -9.54
#